data_006231712a6870207ccef80f208e9936
#
_entry.id   006231712a6870207ccef80f208e9936
#
_cell.length_a   1.000
_cell.length_b   1.000
_cell.length_c   1.000
_cell.angle_alpha   90.00
_cell.angle_beta   90.00
_cell.angle_gamma   90.00
#
_symmetry.space_group_name_H-M   'P 1'
#
loop_
_entity.id
_entity.type
_entity.pdbx_description
1 polymer ?
#
loop_
_entity_poly.entity_id
_entity_poly.type
_entity_poly.pdbx_seq_one_letter_code
_entity_poly.pdbx_strand_id
1 'polypeptide(L)'
;MSTMSKKKEKKKLNFPHTYVIIFLLIILATLLTWIIPAGHFPRVKDAVTHKDIIVADQFSFIPNTPVNPIYIPLKIVYGLIKSSDIIFLVLIVGGAFNVIIKTGMFQALAGKVTSFFASKEELLIPAFTTIFALACMSMGVNTFIGFAPVAVILARSMGYDAIVGVSMVALGGAIGFSTGAFNPFTTGVAQALAGLPMFSGAGYRFFCLVVFLIVTNIYIISYAKKIKKNPELSIVRDLEKQENNIEAGEASPELNFKHYVVFIVVLAFFALLVYGGANWGWNLKHSAALFIWMAIVGGLAYGFGPSAIAKEFVDGA
;
A
#
# COMPACT_ATOMS: atom_id res chain seq x y z
N MET A 1 44.22 33.53 -24.09
CA MET A 1 43.21 34.08 -23.18
C MET A 1 41.93 33.28 -23.31
N SER A 2 41.78 32.27 -22.44
CA SER A 2 40.62 31.40 -22.47
C SER A 2 39.73 31.80 -21.29
N THR A 3 38.55 32.33 -21.56
CA THR A 3 37.54 32.72 -20.60
C THR A 3 36.81 31.48 -20.13
N MET A 4 37.18 30.94 -18.96
CA MET A 4 36.41 29.90 -18.28
C MET A 4 35.06 30.46 -17.80
N SER A 5 33.99 30.03 -18.49
CA SER A 5 32.62 30.27 -18.02
C SER A 5 32.37 29.55 -16.70
N LYS A 6 32.23 30.29 -15.60
CA LYS A 6 31.77 29.77 -14.31
C LYS A 6 30.30 29.29 -14.45
N LYS A 7 30.11 27.99 -14.56
CA LYS A 7 28.80 27.34 -14.45
C LYS A 7 28.25 27.62 -13.04
N LYS A 8 27.20 28.44 -12.93
CA LYS A 8 26.49 28.70 -11.68
C LYS A 8 25.94 27.34 -11.16
N GLU A 9 26.48 26.84 -10.08
CA GLU A 9 25.89 25.72 -9.33
C GLU A 9 24.49 26.12 -8.89
N LYS A 10 23.48 25.41 -9.40
CA LYS A 10 22.11 25.55 -8.91
C LYS A 10 22.10 25.08 -7.44
N LYS A 11 21.83 25.99 -6.50
CA LYS A 11 21.58 25.63 -5.10
C LYS A 11 20.55 24.51 -5.07
N LYS A 12 20.96 23.32 -4.64
CA LYS A 12 20.04 22.22 -4.32
C LYS A 12 19.16 22.70 -3.17
N LEU A 13 17.87 22.83 -3.39
CA LEU A 13 16.89 23.03 -2.33
C LEU A 13 16.92 21.77 -1.45
N ASN A 14 17.54 21.88 -0.27
CA ASN A 14 17.45 20.85 0.75
C ASN A 14 16.04 20.91 1.34
N PHE A 15 15.20 19.94 0.98
CA PHE A 15 13.88 19.81 1.61
C PHE A 15 14.05 19.50 3.11
N PRO A 16 13.30 20.18 3.99
CA PRO A 16 13.36 19.92 5.42
C PRO A 16 12.83 18.50 5.73
N HIS A 17 13.26 17.96 6.86
CA HIS A 17 12.79 16.65 7.33
C HIS A 17 11.25 16.64 7.47
N THR A 18 10.61 15.50 7.19
CA THR A 18 9.14 15.34 7.18
C THR A 18 8.49 15.85 8.47
N TYR A 19 9.08 15.60 9.63
CA TYR A 19 8.55 16.10 10.91
C TYR A 19 8.57 17.62 11.02
N VAL A 20 9.56 18.28 10.42
CA VAL A 20 9.61 19.77 10.37
C VAL A 20 8.45 20.28 9.53
N ILE A 21 8.18 19.66 8.39
CA ILE A 21 7.05 20.03 7.52
C ILE A 21 5.72 19.87 8.27
N ILE A 22 5.52 18.74 8.96
CA ILE A 22 4.31 18.48 9.76
C ILE A 22 4.17 19.55 10.86
N PHE A 23 5.26 19.88 11.56
CA PHE A 23 5.24 20.90 12.61
C PHE A 23 4.89 22.29 12.07
N LEU A 24 5.44 22.67 10.91
CA LEU A 24 5.09 23.91 10.23
C LEU A 24 3.61 23.95 9.82
N LEU A 25 3.05 22.81 9.36
CA LEU A 25 1.63 22.71 9.06
C LEU A 25 0.75 22.84 10.32
N ILE A 26 1.19 22.33 11.46
CA ILE A 26 0.49 22.52 12.75
C ILE A 26 0.52 23.99 13.16
N ILE A 27 1.65 24.69 13.02
CA ILE A 27 1.75 26.12 13.28
C ILE A 27 0.80 26.88 12.35
N LEU A 28 0.82 26.59 11.04
CA LEU A 28 -0.08 27.21 10.07
C LEU A 28 -1.54 27.00 10.44
N ALA A 29 -1.93 25.75 10.76
CA ALA A 29 -3.28 25.42 11.20
C ALA A 29 -3.67 26.20 12.47
N THR A 30 -2.75 26.32 13.43
CA THR A 30 -2.97 27.13 14.65
C THR A 30 -3.23 28.59 14.31
N LEU A 31 -2.44 29.21 13.42
CA LEU A 31 -2.64 30.58 12.98
C LEU A 31 -3.98 30.77 12.26
N LEU A 32 -4.39 29.79 11.47
CA LEU A 32 -5.69 29.81 10.78
C LEU A 32 -6.88 29.81 11.74
N THR A 33 -6.75 29.25 12.95
CA THR A 33 -7.83 29.32 13.97
C THR A 33 -8.12 30.74 14.47
N TRP A 34 -7.22 31.67 14.24
CA TRP A 34 -7.41 33.11 14.58
C TRP A 34 -8.07 33.90 13.45
N ILE A 35 -7.97 33.40 12.22
CA ILE A 35 -8.42 34.10 11.01
C ILE A 35 -9.76 33.54 10.52
N ILE A 36 -9.93 32.22 10.55
CA ILE A 36 -11.10 31.54 10.01
C ILE A 36 -12.22 31.50 11.07
N PRO A 37 -13.44 32.00 10.76
CA PRO A 37 -14.58 31.88 11.66
C PRO A 37 -14.91 30.43 11.97
N ALA A 38 -15.20 30.13 13.24
CA ALA A 38 -15.58 28.79 13.66
C ALA A 38 -17.01 28.47 13.22
N GLY A 39 -17.22 27.29 12.66
CA GLY A 39 -18.53 26.80 12.26
C GLY A 39 -18.82 25.41 12.80
N HIS A 40 -20.09 25.11 12.97
CA HIS A 40 -20.57 23.82 13.48
C HIS A 40 -21.65 23.23 12.57
N PHE A 41 -21.50 21.94 12.29
CA PHE A 41 -22.54 21.13 11.69
C PHE A 41 -23.13 20.20 12.77
N PRO A 42 -24.45 20.26 13.05
CA PRO A 42 -25.10 19.31 13.94
C PRO A 42 -24.90 17.88 13.43
N ARG A 43 -24.77 16.95 14.36
CA ARG A 43 -24.69 15.52 14.07
C ARG A 43 -25.88 14.80 14.63
N VAL A 44 -26.52 13.97 13.82
CA VAL A 44 -27.65 13.13 14.23
C VAL A 44 -27.26 11.68 14.07
N LYS A 45 -27.63 10.84 15.04
CA LYS A 45 -27.41 9.39 14.92
C LYS A 45 -28.34 8.81 13.86
N ASP A 46 -27.75 8.17 12.86
CA ASP A 46 -28.50 7.39 11.88
C ASP A 46 -29.21 6.22 12.58
N ALA A 47 -30.49 6.08 12.31
CA ALA A 47 -31.33 5.03 12.91
C ALA A 47 -30.93 3.61 12.46
N VAL A 48 -30.26 3.47 11.30
CA VAL A 48 -29.88 2.18 10.72
C VAL A 48 -28.44 1.81 11.08
N THR A 49 -27.51 2.76 10.92
CA THR A 49 -26.07 2.50 11.11
C THR A 49 -25.56 2.85 12.51
N HIS A 50 -26.39 3.51 13.33
CA HIS A 50 -26.05 4.07 14.65
C HIS A 50 -24.81 4.99 14.66
N LYS A 51 -24.42 5.51 13.50
CA LYS A 51 -23.29 6.43 13.33
C LYS A 51 -23.76 7.88 13.35
N ASP A 52 -22.88 8.78 13.79
CA ASP A 52 -23.15 10.22 13.75
C ASP A 52 -23.03 10.72 12.31
N ILE A 53 -24.15 11.11 11.71
CA ILE A 53 -24.24 11.73 10.38
C ILE A 53 -24.29 13.24 10.51
N ILE A 54 -23.55 13.94 9.66
CA ILE A 54 -23.56 15.40 9.58
C ILE A 54 -24.83 15.85 8.86
N VAL A 55 -25.56 16.78 9.48
CA VAL A 55 -26.71 17.43 8.83
C VAL A 55 -26.18 18.62 8.04
N ALA A 56 -25.99 18.42 6.73
CA ALA A 56 -25.30 19.39 5.87
C ALA A 56 -26.05 20.75 5.76
N ASP A 57 -27.37 20.74 5.86
CA ASP A 57 -28.23 21.93 5.67
C ASP A 57 -28.31 22.82 6.94
N GLN A 58 -27.70 22.41 8.06
CA GLN A 58 -27.78 23.11 9.34
C GLN A 58 -26.43 23.66 9.79
N PHE A 59 -25.68 24.26 8.87
CA PHE A 59 -24.45 24.95 9.23
C PHE A 59 -24.74 26.19 10.07
N SER A 60 -24.01 26.40 11.15
CA SER A 60 -24.07 27.59 11.98
C SER A 60 -22.68 28.08 12.37
N PHE A 61 -22.49 29.41 12.36
CA PHE A 61 -21.28 29.99 12.96
C PHE A 61 -21.37 29.92 14.47
N ILE A 62 -20.25 29.57 15.10
CA ILE A 62 -20.10 29.55 16.56
C ILE A 62 -19.01 30.54 17.00
N PRO A 63 -18.97 30.97 18.27
CA PRO A 63 -17.91 31.84 18.76
C PRO A 63 -16.53 31.25 18.50
N ASN A 64 -15.62 32.08 18.00
CA ASN A 64 -14.24 31.65 17.74
C ASN A 64 -13.55 31.28 19.04
N THR A 65 -12.90 30.10 19.05
CA THR A 65 -12.04 29.62 20.11
C THR A 65 -10.61 29.41 19.58
N PRO A 66 -9.86 30.50 19.33
CA PRO A 66 -8.53 30.41 18.75
C PRO A 66 -7.56 29.65 19.68
N VAL A 67 -6.71 28.83 19.10
CA VAL A 67 -5.74 28.05 19.85
C VAL A 67 -4.50 28.92 20.16
N ASN A 68 -4.18 29.09 21.45
CA ASN A 68 -2.96 29.74 21.83
C ASN A 68 -1.74 28.87 21.45
N PRO A 69 -0.74 29.42 20.71
CA PRO A 69 0.41 28.66 20.21
C PRO A 69 1.22 27.92 21.29
N ILE A 70 1.23 28.41 22.52
CA ILE A 70 1.92 27.74 23.64
C ILE A 70 1.35 26.33 23.94
N TYR A 71 0.09 26.08 23.57
CA TYR A 71 -0.55 24.78 23.73
C TYR A 71 -0.37 23.83 22.53
N ILE A 72 0.42 24.19 21.51
CA ILE A 72 0.68 23.31 20.37
C ILE A 72 1.17 21.93 20.82
N PRO A 73 2.17 21.77 21.73
CA PRO A 73 2.61 20.43 22.15
C PRO A 73 1.48 19.61 22.81
N LEU A 74 0.66 20.26 23.62
CA LEU A 74 -0.50 19.62 24.27
C LEU A 74 -1.55 19.20 23.23
N LYS A 75 -1.80 20.03 22.20
CA LYS A 75 -2.72 19.70 21.11
C LYS A 75 -2.23 18.55 20.26
N ILE A 76 -0.92 18.39 20.08
CA ILE A 76 -0.32 17.20 19.43
C ILE A 76 -0.67 15.93 20.20
N VAL A 77 -0.51 15.94 21.54
CA VAL A 77 -0.85 14.80 22.39
C VAL A 77 -2.34 14.46 22.27
N TYR A 78 -3.22 15.45 22.37
CA TYR A 78 -4.67 15.21 22.17
C TYR A 78 -4.98 14.70 20.76
N GLY A 79 -4.30 15.17 19.74
CA GLY A 79 -4.43 14.69 18.38
C GLY A 79 -4.06 13.21 18.24
N LEU A 80 -2.94 12.79 18.84
CA LEU A 80 -2.52 11.39 18.88
C LEU A 80 -3.52 10.50 19.62
N ILE A 81 -4.00 10.93 20.79
CA ILE A 81 -5.03 10.19 21.53
C ILE A 81 -6.32 10.06 20.72
N LYS A 82 -6.78 11.15 20.09
CA LYS A 82 -7.99 11.15 19.25
C LYS A 82 -7.85 10.27 18.02
N SER A 83 -6.64 10.14 17.48
CA SER A 83 -6.33 9.30 16.30
C SER A 83 -5.85 7.91 16.69
N SER A 84 -5.88 7.52 17.97
CA SER A 84 -5.31 6.26 18.45
C SER A 84 -5.87 5.02 17.74
N ASP A 85 -7.17 4.98 17.46
CA ASP A 85 -7.80 3.87 16.75
C ASP A 85 -7.17 3.64 15.35
N ILE A 86 -6.79 4.73 14.65
CA ILE A 86 -6.13 4.65 13.35
C ILE A 86 -4.66 4.24 13.51
N ILE A 87 -3.95 4.84 14.47
CA ILE A 87 -2.54 4.55 14.73
C ILE A 87 -2.37 3.07 15.08
N PHE A 88 -3.16 2.57 16.03
CA PHE A 88 -3.10 1.16 16.42
C PHE A 88 -3.52 0.22 15.29
N LEU A 89 -4.53 0.58 14.47
CA LEU A 89 -4.87 -0.21 13.31
C LEU A 89 -3.67 -0.37 12.36
N VAL A 90 -2.99 0.73 12.03
CA VAL A 90 -1.84 0.72 11.11
C VAL A 90 -0.71 -0.16 11.65
N LEU A 91 -0.35 -0.03 12.92
CA LEU A 91 0.67 -0.84 13.56
C LEU A 91 0.28 -2.33 13.58
N ILE A 92 -0.94 -2.65 13.98
CA ILE A 92 -1.44 -4.04 14.04
C ILE A 92 -1.46 -4.67 12.65
N VAL A 93 -1.94 -3.94 11.65
CA VAL A 93 -1.97 -4.43 10.26
C VAL A 93 -0.55 -4.65 9.74
N GLY A 94 0.37 -3.71 10.00
CA GLY A 94 1.78 -3.86 9.64
C GLY A 94 2.38 -5.13 10.24
N GLY A 95 2.22 -5.34 11.55
CA GLY A 95 2.66 -6.53 12.26
C GLY A 95 2.05 -7.82 11.71
N ALA A 96 0.73 -7.82 11.49
CA ALA A 96 0.03 -8.99 10.96
C ALA A 96 0.53 -9.38 9.56
N PHE A 97 0.70 -8.41 8.67
CA PHE A 97 1.23 -8.68 7.34
C PHE A 97 2.70 -9.11 7.36
N ASN A 98 3.53 -8.58 8.27
CA ASN A 98 4.91 -9.04 8.38
C ASN A 98 4.97 -10.53 8.73
N VAL A 99 4.15 -11.01 9.66
CA VAL A 99 4.04 -12.45 9.95
C VAL A 99 3.69 -13.25 8.68
N ILE A 100 2.71 -12.80 7.91
CA ILE A 100 2.29 -13.48 6.66
C ILE A 100 3.41 -13.43 5.60
N ILE A 101 4.10 -12.31 5.44
CA ILE A 101 5.23 -12.16 4.49
C ILE A 101 6.35 -13.13 4.86
N LYS A 102 6.68 -13.26 6.14
CA LYS A 102 7.72 -14.15 6.65
C LYS A 102 7.42 -15.64 6.47
N THR A 103 6.15 -16.02 6.21
CA THR A 103 5.85 -17.37 5.77
C THR A 103 6.40 -17.70 4.38
N GLY A 104 6.79 -16.71 3.59
CA GLY A 104 7.24 -16.91 2.21
C GLY A 104 6.12 -17.21 1.21
N MET A 105 4.83 -17.13 1.65
CA MET A 105 3.67 -17.45 0.81
C MET A 105 3.65 -16.63 -0.48
N PHE A 106 3.86 -15.31 -0.39
CA PHE A 106 3.85 -14.43 -1.57
C PHE A 106 4.99 -14.76 -2.53
N GLN A 107 6.19 -15.06 -1.98
CA GLN A 107 7.37 -15.46 -2.75
C GLN A 107 7.13 -16.77 -3.50
N ALA A 108 6.61 -17.77 -2.79
CA ALA A 108 6.32 -19.07 -3.35
C ALA A 108 5.24 -19.02 -4.45
N LEU A 109 4.19 -18.22 -4.25
CA LEU A 109 3.16 -17.99 -5.26
C LEU A 109 3.76 -17.31 -6.50
N ALA A 110 4.55 -16.27 -6.34
CA ALA A 110 5.22 -15.58 -7.44
C ALA A 110 6.15 -16.54 -8.20
N GLY A 111 6.95 -17.36 -7.50
CA GLY A 111 7.80 -18.38 -8.11
C GLY A 111 7.02 -19.43 -8.92
N LYS A 112 5.87 -19.90 -8.42
CA LYS A 112 5.00 -20.84 -9.13
C LYS A 112 4.42 -20.24 -10.41
N VAL A 113 3.99 -18.98 -10.36
CA VAL A 113 3.49 -18.28 -11.54
C VAL A 113 4.59 -18.10 -12.57
N THR A 114 5.80 -17.72 -12.14
CA THR A 114 6.97 -17.64 -13.00
C THR A 114 7.22 -18.95 -13.74
N SER A 115 7.25 -20.08 -13.01
CA SER A 115 7.51 -21.39 -13.60
C SER A 115 6.38 -21.83 -14.57
N PHE A 116 5.13 -21.50 -14.28
CA PHE A 116 3.98 -21.83 -15.12
C PHE A 116 3.96 -21.05 -16.43
N PHE A 117 4.35 -19.78 -16.40
CA PHE A 117 4.34 -18.90 -17.57
C PHE A 117 5.69 -18.84 -18.33
N ALA A 118 6.72 -19.55 -17.86
CA ALA A 118 8.04 -19.57 -18.51
C ALA A 118 8.00 -19.97 -20.01
N SER A 119 7.00 -20.77 -20.40
CA SER A 119 6.79 -21.17 -21.81
C SER A 119 5.85 -20.27 -22.60
N LYS A 120 5.19 -19.28 -21.94
CA LYS A 120 4.19 -18.39 -22.57
C LYS A 120 4.55 -16.93 -22.27
N GLU A 121 5.58 -16.42 -22.92
CA GLU A 121 6.18 -15.10 -22.70
C GLU A 121 5.14 -13.95 -22.71
N GLU A 122 4.14 -14.00 -23.60
CA GLU A 122 3.14 -12.94 -23.72
C GLU A 122 2.19 -12.86 -22.51
N LEU A 123 1.99 -13.97 -21.80
CA LEU A 123 1.11 -14.02 -20.63
C LEU A 123 1.83 -13.69 -19.32
N LEU A 124 3.16 -13.67 -19.31
CA LEU A 124 3.94 -13.41 -18.12
C LEU A 124 3.69 -11.99 -17.58
N ILE A 125 3.73 -10.98 -18.44
CA ILE A 125 3.53 -9.59 -18.05
C ILE A 125 2.16 -9.41 -17.39
N PRO A 126 1.03 -9.81 -18.01
CA PRO A 126 -0.29 -9.73 -17.37
C PRO A 126 -0.40 -10.54 -16.08
N ALA A 127 0.22 -11.71 -16.02
CA ALA A 127 0.17 -12.54 -14.82
C ALA A 127 0.88 -11.88 -13.63
N PHE A 128 2.11 -11.39 -13.83
CA PHE A 128 2.87 -10.73 -12.77
C PHE A 128 2.22 -9.42 -12.34
N THR A 129 1.84 -8.55 -13.28
CA THR A 129 1.15 -7.30 -12.93
C THR A 129 -0.14 -7.56 -12.15
N THR A 130 -0.90 -8.58 -12.53
CA THR A 130 -2.14 -8.95 -11.81
C THR A 130 -1.86 -9.46 -10.40
N ILE A 131 -0.83 -10.31 -10.21
CA ILE A 131 -0.47 -10.82 -8.89
C ILE A 131 -0.05 -9.68 -7.97
N PHE A 132 0.83 -8.80 -8.43
CA PHE A 132 1.27 -7.68 -7.61
C PHE A 132 0.14 -6.68 -7.37
N ALA A 133 -0.77 -6.48 -8.32
CA ALA A 133 -1.95 -5.65 -8.11
C ALA A 133 -2.89 -6.24 -7.05
N LEU A 134 -3.16 -7.55 -7.10
CA LEU A 134 -3.98 -8.21 -6.09
C LEU A 134 -3.32 -8.21 -4.71
N ALA A 135 -2.00 -8.46 -4.64
CA ALA A 135 -1.26 -8.39 -3.39
C ALA A 135 -1.25 -6.97 -2.79
N CYS A 136 -0.98 -5.95 -3.61
CA CYS A 136 -0.93 -4.56 -3.16
C CYS A 136 -2.32 -3.92 -2.97
N MET A 137 -3.39 -4.58 -3.38
CA MET A 137 -4.77 -4.12 -3.12
C MET A 137 -5.06 -3.98 -1.63
N SER A 138 -4.36 -4.73 -0.79
CA SER A 138 -4.47 -4.68 0.68
C SER A 138 -3.21 -4.18 1.38
N MET A 139 -2.09 -4.03 0.66
CA MET A 139 -0.78 -3.68 1.22
C MET A 139 -0.16 -2.50 0.48
N GLY A 140 0.94 -1.96 1.04
CA GLY A 140 1.73 -0.92 0.36
C GLY A 140 2.61 -1.48 -0.75
N VAL A 141 2.82 -0.70 -1.80
CA VAL A 141 3.70 -1.08 -2.94
C VAL A 141 5.12 -1.41 -2.48
N ASN A 142 5.63 -0.67 -1.49
CA ASN A 142 6.99 -0.83 -0.96
C ASN A 142 7.26 -2.23 -0.41
N THR A 143 6.22 -2.93 0.07
CA THR A 143 6.33 -4.30 0.59
C THR A 143 6.88 -5.27 -0.47
N PHE A 144 6.59 -5.03 -1.74
CA PHE A 144 6.96 -5.93 -2.82
C PHE A 144 8.13 -5.43 -3.68
N ILE A 145 8.76 -4.32 -3.32
CA ILE A 145 9.88 -3.77 -4.09
C ILE A 145 11.08 -4.73 -4.14
N GLY A 146 11.23 -5.55 -3.09
CA GLY A 146 12.26 -6.60 -3.02
C GLY A 146 12.12 -7.70 -4.09
N PHE A 147 10.95 -7.81 -4.76
CA PHE A 147 10.75 -8.72 -5.89
C PHE A 147 11.19 -8.15 -7.24
N ALA A 148 11.50 -6.85 -7.30
CA ALA A 148 11.91 -6.22 -8.54
C ALA A 148 13.13 -6.91 -9.19
N PRO A 149 14.21 -7.31 -8.44
CA PRO A 149 15.33 -8.04 -9.04
C PRO A 149 14.91 -9.35 -9.70
N VAL A 150 14.03 -10.13 -9.06
CA VAL A 150 13.52 -11.40 -9.61
C VAL A 150 12.74 -11.16 -10.90
N ALA A 151 11.87 -10.16 -10.91
CA ALA A 151 11.11 -9.79 -12.11
C ALA A 151 12.00 -9.26 -13.23
N VAL A 152 13.09 -8.55 -12.91
CA VAL A 152 14.10 -8.10 -13.87
C VAL A 152 14.84 -9.27 -14.49
N ILE A 153 15.32 -10.22 -13.67
CA ILE A 153 16.01 -11.44 -14.17
C ILE A 153 15.08 -12.18 -15.14
N LEU A 154 13.81 -12.33 -14.76
CA LEU A 154 12.81 -13.00 -15.57
C LEU A 154 12.53 -12.25 -16.89
N ALA A 155 12.37 -10.93 -16.84
CA ALA A 155 12.19 -10.12 -18.04
C ALA A 155 13.39 -10.24 -18.99
N ARG A 156 14.62 -10.19 -18.46
CA ARG A 156 15.85 -10.36 -19.24
C ARG A 156 15.97 -11.75 -19.87
N SER A 157 15.58 -12.82 -19.17
CA SER A 157 15.59 -14.17 -19.71
C SER A 157 14.66 -14.35 -20.92
N MET A 158 13.67 -13.48 -21.06
CA MET A 158 12.71 -13.44 -22.19
C MET A 158 13.10 -12.45 -23.28
N GLY A 159 14.26 -11.80 -23.19
CA GLY A 159 14.73 -10.82 -24.15
C GLY A 159 14.10 -9.43 -23.99
N TYR A 160 13.54 -9.13 -22.81
CA TYR A 160 13.09 -7.80 -22.41
C TYR A 160 14.17 -7.08 -21.59
N ASP A 161 13.99 -5.80 -21.32
CA ASP A 161 14.89 -5.02 -20.47
C ASP A 161 14.43 -4.98 -19.00
N ALA A 162 15.26 -4.40 -18.13
CA ALA A 162 14.99 -4.25 -16.71
C ALA A 162 13.74 -3.39 -16.44
N ILE A 163 13.42 -2.44 -17.33
CA ILE A 163 12.22 -1.58 -17.17
C ILE A 163 10.95 -2.44 -17.22
N VAL A 164 10.87 -3.42 -18.12
CA VAL A 164 9.73 -4.34 -18.16
C VAL A 164 9.61 -5.08 -16.84
N GLY A 165 10.72 -5.62 -16.30
CA GLY A 165 10.73 -6.33 -15.02
C GLY A 165 10.26 -5.45 -13.86
N VAL A 166 10.85 -4.28 -13.70
CA VAL A 166 10.46 -3.32 -12.64
C VAL A 166 9.02 -2.87 -12.82
N SER A 167 8.56 -2.64 -14.06
CA SER A 167 7.18 -2.21 -14.34
C SER A 167 6.15 -3.24 -13.94
N MET A 168 6.43 -4.54 -14.10
CA MET A 168 5.51 -5.60 -13.66
C MET A 168 5.23 -5.51 -12.16
N VAL A 169 6.24 -5.24 -11.34
CA VAL A 169 6.11 -5.12 -9.89
C VAL A 169 5.58 -3.76 -9.47
N ALA A 170 6.21 -2.69 -9.94
CA ALA A 170 5.92 -1.34 -9.48
C ALA A 170 4.56 -0.82 -10.00
N LEU A 171 4.27 -0.96 -11.29
CA LEU A 171 2.98 -0.51 -11.84
C LEU A 171 1.85 -1.44 -11.41
N GLY A 172 2.07 -2.78 -11.39
CA GLY A 172 1.10 -3.71 -10.85
C GLY A 172 0.75 -3.36 -9.41
N GLY A 173 1.77 -3.20 -8.57
CA GLY A 173 1.57 -2.80 -7.17
C GLY A 173 0.90 -1.44 -7.01
N ALA A 174 1.29 -0.44 -7.81
CA ALA A 174 0.70 0.90 -7.77
C ALA A 174 -0.80 0.89 -8.11
N ILE A 175 -1.21 0.11 -9.10
CA ILE A 175 -2.63 -0.05 -9.47
C ILE A 175 -3.41 -0.67 -8.32
N GLY A 176 -2.91 -1.78 -7.74
CA GLY A 176 -3.57 -2.42 -6.60
C GLY A 176 -3.72 -1.48 -5.42
N PHE A 177 -2.66 -0.80 -5.05
CA PHE A 177 -2.66 0.16 -3.95
C PHE A 177 -3.58 1.37 -4.21
N SER A 178 -3.57 1.93 -5.42
CA SER A 178 -4.37 3.10 -5.78
C SER A 178 -5.87 2.79 -5.79
N THR A 179 -6.26 1.63 -6.29
CA THR A 179 -7.67 1.19 -6.26
C THR A 179 -8.10 0.81 -4.86
N GLY A 180 -7.20 0.24 -4.07
CA GLY A 180 -7.33 0.02 -2.63
C GLY A 180 -8.63 -0.66 -2.21
N ALA A 181 -9.13 -1.67 -2.96
CA ALA A 181 -10.44 -2.26 -2.71
C ALA A 181 -10.58 -2.78 -1.26
N PHE A 182 -9.48 -3.34 -0.73
CA PHE A 182 -9.40 -3.86 0.64
C PHE A 182 -8.21 -3.26 1.41
N ASN A 183 -7.78 -2.05 1.06
CA ASN A 183 -6.63 -1.43 1.70
C ASN A 183 -7.03 -0.81 3.05
N PRO A 184 -6.56 -1.36 4.18
CA PRO A 184 -6.90 -0.83 5.49
C PRO A 184 -6.22 0.51 5.80
N PHE A 185 -5.04 0.75 5.20
CA PHE A 185 -4.23 1.95 5.47
C PHE A 185 -4.76 3.20 4.75
N THR A 186 -5.40 3.04 3.59
CA THR A 186 -5.90 4.15 2.77
C THR A 186 -7.44 4.18 2.79
N THR A 187 -8.06 3.26 2.09
CA THR A 187 -9.52 3.19 1.96
C THR A 187 -10.22 2.98 3.30
N GLY A 188 -9.74 2.06 4.12
CA GLY A 188 -10.31 1.79 5.44
C GLY A 188 -10.28 3.00 6.35
N VAL A 189 -9.12 3.66 6.44
CA VAL A 189 -8.98 4.90 7.23
C VAL A 189 -9.85 6.01 6.69
N ALA A 190 -9.85 6.25 5.37
CA ALA A 190 -10.66 7.30 4.76
C ALA A 190 -12.16 7.07 5.00
N GLN A 191 -12.64 5.84 4.86
CA GLN A 191 -14.04 5.50 5.11
C GLN A 191 -14.42 5.62 6.58
N ALA A 192 -13.52 5.23 7.49
CA ALA A 192 -13.76 5.40 8.92
C ALA A 192 -13.88 6.88 9.30
N LEU A 193 -13.01 7.74 8.76
CA LEU A 193 -13.08 9.18 8.97
C LEU A 193 -14.35 9.81 8.38
N ALA A 194 -14.79 9.31 7.22
CA ALA A 194 -16.03 9.75 6.56
C ALA A 194 -17.30 9.14 7.17
N GLY A 195 -17.20 8.27 8.17
CA GLY A 195 -18.36 7.59 8.75
C GLY A 195 -19.01 6.53 7.85
N LEU A 196 -18.33 6.12 6.75
CA LEU A 196 -18.83 5.12 5.82
C LEU A 196 -18.56 3.70 6.30
N PRO A 197 -19.37 2.71 5.87
CA PRO A 197 -19.08 1.30 6.14
C PRO A 197 -17.72 0.89 5.57
N MET A 198 -16.97 0.09 6.34
CA MET A 198 -15.64 -0.38 5.94
C MET A 198 -15.70 -1.15 4.62
N PHE A 199 -14.83 -0.77 3.69
CA PHE A 199 -14.74 -1.34 2.34
C PHE A 199 -16.01 -1.28 1.49
N SER A 200 -16.98 -0.42 1.86
CA SER A 200 -18.12 -0.11 1.00
C SER A 200 -17.62 0.38 -0.37
N GLY A 201 -18.30 -0.02 -1.45
CA GLY A 201 -17.87 0.30 -2.81
C GLY A 201 -16.67 -0.55 -3.32
N ALA A 202 -16.30 -1.65 -2.63
CA ALA A 202 -15.23 -2.55 -3.07
C ALA A 202 -15.45 -3.07 -4.49
N GLY A 203 -16.69 -3.38 -4.88
CA GLY A 203 -17.03 -3.82 -6.23
C GLY A 203 -16.66 -2.81 -7.31
N TYR A 204 -16.97 -1.52 -7.09
CA TYR A 204 -16.57 -0.44 -8.00
C TYR A 204 -15.05 -0.28 -8.09
N ARG A 205 -14.35 -0.36 -6.95
CA ARG A 205 -12.88 -0.30 -6.93
C ARG A 205 -12.26 -1.51 -7.63
N PHE A 206 -12.87 -2.67 -7.52
CA PHE A 206 -12.42 -3.86 -8.25
C PHE A 206 -12.63 -3.71 -9.76
N PHE A 207 -13.73 -3.11 -10.19
CA PHE A 207 -13.93 -2.73 -11.59
C PHE A 207 -12.83 -1.77 -12.07
N CYS A 208 -12.52 -0.72 -11.30
CA CYS A 208 -11.41 0.18 -11.60
C CYS A 208 -10.06 -0.55 -11.68
N LEU A 209 -9.80 -1.51 -10.78
CA LEU A 209 -8.61 -2.35 -10.80
C LEU A 209 -8.46 -3.06 -12.14
N VAL A 210 -9.53 -3.72 -12.61
CA VAL A 210 -9.53 -4.45 -13.89
C VAL A 210 -9.25 -3.50 -15.06
N VAL A 211 -9.93 -2.35 -15.11
CA VAL A 211 -9.72 -1.35 -16.18
C VAL A 211 -8.27 -0.85 -16.18
N PHE A 212 -7.73 -0.49 -15.02
CA PHE A 212 -6.35 -0.01 -14.92
C PHE A 212 -5.34 -1.11 -15.25
N LEU A 213 -5.58 -2.35 -14.85
CA LEU A 213 -4.76 -3.49 -15.24
C LEU A 213 -4.71 -3.68 -16.75
N ILE A 214 -5.85 -3.62 -17.42
CA ILE A 214 -5.92 -3.75 -18.89
C ILE A 214 -5.08 -2.67 -19.56
N VAL A 215 -5.31 -1.39 -19.19
CA VAL A 215 -4.59 -0.25 -19.77
C VAL A 215 -3.08 -0.37 -19.53
N THR A 216 -2.68 -0.69 -18.31
CA THR A 216 -1.27 -0.81 -17.95
C THR A 216 -0.60 -2.00 -18.63
N ASN A 217 -1.27 -3.14 -18.73
CA ASN A 217 -0.73 -4.29 -19.44
C ASN A 217 -0.55 -4.01 -20.93
N ILE A 218 -1.50 -3.32 -21.59
CA ILE A 218 -1.36 -2.88 -22.96
C ILE A 218 -0.11 -2.01 -23.12
N TYR A 219 0.12 -1.09 -22.19
CA TYR A 219 1.29 -0.21 -22.21
C TYR A 219 2.61 -0.98 -22.04
N ILE A 220 2.70 -1.84 -21.00
CA ILE A 220 3.92 -2.62 -20.73
C ILE A 220 4.21 -3.59 -21.88
N ILE A 221 3.21 -4.29 -22.40
CA ILE A 221 3.36 -5.23 -23.51
C ILE A 221 3.79 -4.50 -24.78
N SER A 222 3.23 -3.33 -25.06
CA SER A 222 3.61 -2.52 -26.22
C SER A 222 5.08 -2.09 -26.15
N TYR A 223 5.53 -1.66 -24.96
CA TYR A 223 6.92 -1.34 -24.72
C TYR A 223 7.82 -2.57 -24.84
N ALA A 224 7.45 -3.68 -24.19
CA ALA A 224 8.20 -4.94 -24.24
C ALA A 224 8.37 -5.47 -25.66
N LYS A 225 7.31 -5.46 -26.50
CA LYS A 225 7.39 -5.83 -27.92
C LYS A 225 8.30 -4.92 -28.72
N LYS A 226 8.30 -3.61 -28.42
CA LYS A 226 9.19 -2.64 -29.08
C LYS A 226 10.66 -2.91 -28.77
N ILE A 227 10.98 -3.16 -27.49
CA ILE A 227 12.34 -3.46 -27.05
C ILE A 227 12.81 -4.82 -27.58
N LYS A 228 11.95 -5.84 -27.59
CA LYS A 228 12.30 -7.15 -28.15
C LYS A 228 12.65 -7.10 -29.64
N LYS A 229 11.96 -6.23 -30.41
CA LYS A 229 12.27 -6.00 -31.83
C LYS A 229 13.55 -5.19 -32.07
N ASN A 230 13.80 -4.21 -31.24
CA ASN A 230 14.96 -3.32 -31.36
C ASN A 230 15.50 -2.99 -29.94
N PRO A 231 16.45 -3.81 -29.43
CA PRO A 231 17.05 -3.61 -28.11
C PRO A 231 17.78 -2.28 -27.93
N GLU A 232 18.14 -1.62 -29.03
CA GLU A 232 18.77 -0.30 -28.99
C GLU A 232 17.87 0.81 -28.47
N LEU A 233 16.56 0.60 -28.48
CA LEU A 233 15.58 1.54 -27.96
C LEU A 233 15.36 1.42 -26.45
N SER A 234 16.05 0.51 -25.77
CA SER A 234 16.00 0.41 -24.31
C SER A 234 16.66 1.62 -23.65
N ILE A 235 15.91 2.27 -22.76
CA ILE A 235 16.38 3.45 -22.01
C ILE A 235 17.48 3.08 -21.01
N VAL A 236 17.54 1.82 -20.57
CA VAL A 236 18.50 1.32 -19.58
C VAL A 236 19.66 0.51 -20.19
N ARG A 237 19.76 0.45 -21.49
CA ARG A 237 20.78 -0.34 -22.20
C ARG A 237 22.21 -0.11 -21.71
N ASP A 238 22.59 1.16 -21.51
CA ASP A 238 23.96 1.48 -21.07
C ASP A 238 24.23 1.06 -19.63
N LEU A 239 23.21 1.09 -18.77
CA LEU A 239 23.27 0.60 -17.41
C LEU A 239 23.36 -0.93 -17.38
N GLU A 240 22.57 -1.63 -18.20
CA GLU A 240 22.55 -3.09 -18.30
C GLU A 240 23.88 -3.68 -18.82
N LYS A 241 24.59 -2.96 -19.68
CA LYS A 241 25.92 -3.35 -20.13
C LYS A 241 26.97 -3.31 -19.01
N GLN A 242 26.78 -2.45 -18.02
CA GLN A 242 27.69 -2.32 -16.86
C GLN A 242 27.35 -3.32 -15.76
N GLU A 243 26.12 -3.82 -15.68
CA GLU A 243 25.58 -4.66 -14.61
C GLU A 243 25.60 -6.17 -14.93
N ASN A 244 26.45 -6.66 -15.82
CA ASN A 244 26.55 -8.11 -16.13
C ASN A 244 26.82 -9.04 -14.93
N ASN A 245 26.79 -8.53 -13.68
CA ASN A 245 27.09 -9.23 -12.44
C ASN A 245 26.02 -9.08 -11.34
N ILE A 246 24.74 -8.87 -11.68
CA ILE A 246 23.72 -8.99 -10.63
C ILE A 246 23.53 -10.48 -10.36
N GLU A 247 24.09 -10.93 -9.24
CA GLU A 247 23.81 -12.24 -8.66
C GLU A 247 22.28 -12.43 -8.56
N ALA A 248 21.81 -13.56 -9.03
CA ALA A 248 20.41 -13.94 -8.91
C ALA A 248 19.98 -13.79 -7.45
N GLY A 249 19.00 -12.94 -7.19
CA GLY A 249 18.39 -12.82 -5.87
C GLY A 249 18.00 -14.20 -5.35
N GLU A 250 17.92 -14.35 -4.02
CA GLU A 250 17.60 -15.62 -3.37
C GLU A 250 16.46 -16.34 -4.10
N ALA A 251 16.68 -17.60 -4.43
CA ALA A 251 15.72 -18.44 -5.13
C ALA A 251 14.38 -18.41 -4.37
N SER A 252 13.29 -18.12 -5.09
CA SER A 252 11.96 -18.14 -4.48
C SER A 252 11.70 -19.51 -3.85
N PRO A 253 11.20 -19.57 -2.60
CA PRO A 253 10.94 -20.85 -1.94
C PRO A 253 9.95 -21.67 -2.77
N GLU A 254 10.15 -22.98 -2.81
CA GLU A 254 9.19 -23.87 -3.48
C GLU A 254 7.81 -23.80 -2.83
N LEU A 255 6.79 -23.73 -3.67
CA LEU A 255 5.42 -23.69 -3.21
C LEU A 255 5.04 -25.05 -2.59
N ASN A 256 4.78 -25.05 -1.29
CA ASN A 256 4.36 -26.23 -0.55
C ASN A 256 2.93 -26.11 -0.02
N PHE A 257 2.38 -27.20 0.53
CA PHE A 257 1.01 -27.24 1.06
C PHE A 257 0.76 -26.16 2.12
N LYS A 258 1.73 -25.86 2.97
CA LYS A 258 1.58 -24.82 4.02
C LYS A 258 1.33 -23.43 3.43
N HIS A 259 1.99 -23.08 2.33
CA HIS A 259 1.75 -21.81 1.64
C HIS A 259 0.32 -21.68 1.12
N TYR A 260 -0.27 -22.77 0.58
CA TYR A 260 -1.68 -22.79 0.17
C TYR A 260 -2.61 -22.59 1.37
N VAL A 261 -2.33 -23.26 2.50
CA VAL A 261 -3.12 -23.08 3.72
C VAL A 261 -3.08 -21.63 4.20
N VAL A 262 -1.90 -21.02 4.27
CA VAL A 262 -1.75 -19.61 4.64
C VAL A 262 -2.52 -18.71 3.67
N PHE A 263 -2.45 -18.97 2.37
CA PHE A 263 -3.20 -18.22 1.36
C PHE A 263 -4.71 -18.29 1.57
N ILE A 264 -5.24 -19.49 1.82
CA ILE A 264 -6.68 -19.69 2.12
C ILE A 264 -7.06 -18.97 3.41
N VAL A 265 -6.22 -19.03 4.45
CA VAL A 265 -6.44 -18.31 5.71
C VAL A 265 -6.55 -16.79 5.43
N VAL A 266 -5.60 -16.22 4.71
CA VAL A 266 -5.62 -14.79 4.36
C VAL A 266 -6.89 -14.42 3.61
N LEU A 267 -7.29 -15.21 2.59
CA LEU A 267 -8.52 -14.97 1.84
C LEU A 267 -9.77 -15.05 2.74
N ALA A 268 -9.84 -16.05 3.62
CA ALA A 268 -10.95 -16.22 4.55
C ALA A 268 -11.08 -15.02 5.51
N PHE A 269 -9.96 -14.53 6.05
CA PHE A 269 -9.97 -13.35 6.92
C PHE A 269 -10.37 -12.07 6.17
N PHE A 270 -9.95 -11.88 4.91
CA PHE A 270 -10.44 -10.78 4.10
C PHE A 270 -11.93 -10.88 3.76
N ALA A 271 -12.42 -12.07 3.43
CA ALA A 271 -13.84 -12.29 3.21
C ALA A 271 -14.66 -11.95 4.47
N LEU A 272 -14.17 -12.40 5.64
CA LEU A 272 -14.79 -12.11 6.92
C LEU A 272 -14.74 -10.60 7.26
N LEU A 273 -13.65 -9.92 6.92
CA LEU A 273 -13.51 -8.47 7.12
C LEU A 273 -14.56 -7.69 6.32
N VAL A 274 -14.74 -8.04 5.05
CA VAL A 274 -15.74 -7.41 4.16
C VAL A 274 -17.15 -7.72 4.64
N TYR A 275 -17.42 -8.98 4.96
CA TYR A 275 -18.73 -9.40 5.44
C TYR A 275 -19.10 -8.74 6.78
N GLY A 276 -18.17 -8.71 7.73
CA GLY A 276 -18.36 -8.07 9.03
C GLY A 276 -18.56 -6.56 8.93
N GLY A 277 -17.81 -5.90 8.03
CA GLY A 277 -18.00 -4.49 7.74
C GLY A 277 -19.38 -4.16 7.16
N ALA A 278 -19.86 -5.00 6.23
CA ALA A 278 -21.14 -4.80 5.54
C ALA A 278 -22.35 -5.16 6.41
N ASN A 279 -22.30 -6.28 7.14
CA ASN A 279 -23.47 -6.85 7.81
C ASN A 279 -23.48 -6.69 9.33
N TRP A 280 -22.31 -6.58 9.96
CA TRP A 280 -22.19 -6.51 11.43
C TRP A 280 -21.77 -5.13 11.95
N GLY A 281 -21.64 -4.14 11.07
CA GLY A 281 -21.25 -2.80 11.45
C GLY A 281 -19.85 -2.69 12.06
N TRP A 282 -18.93 -3.58 11.67
CA TRP A 282 -17.56 -3.56 12.16
C TRP A 282 -16.88 -2.23 11.89
N ASN A 283 -16.09 -1.77 12.85
CA ASN A 283 -15.30 -0.55 12.80
C ASN A 283 -13.80 -0.87 12.84
N LEU A 284 -12.95 0.15 12.97
CA LEU A 284 -11.49 0.01 13.00
C LEU A 284 -10.99 -0.97 14.06
N LYS A 285 -11.63 -1.00 15.24
CA LYS A 285 -11.23 -1.88 16.37
C LYS A 285 -11.47 -3.36 16.04
N HIS A 286 -12.63 -3.66 15.45
CA HIS A 286 -12.94 -5.02 14.99
C HIS A 286 -11.99 -5.47 13.87
N SER A 287 -11.67 -4.56 12.94
CA SER A 287 -10.70 -4.83 11.89
C SER A 287 -9.31 -5.13 12.47
N ALA A 288 -8.84 -4.32 13.43
CA ALA A 288 -7.56 -4.54 14.08
C ALA A 288 -7.52 -5.92 14.79
N ALA A 289 -8.57 -6.27 15.54
CA ALA A 289 -8.67 -7.58 16.19
C ALA A 289 -8.62 -8.74 15.18
N LEU A 290 -9.29 -8.57 14.04
CA LEU A 290 -9.27 -9.57 12.96
C LEU A 290 -7.87 -9.78 12.37
N PHE A 291 -7.10 -8.70 12.18
CA PHE A 291 -5.72 -8.79 11.70
C PHE A 291 -4.80 -9.48 12.71
N ILE A 292 -4.99 -9.27 14.01
CA ILE A 292 -4.26 -10.04 15.03
C ILE A 292 -4.55 -11.54 14.89
N TRP A 293 -5.82 -11.92 14.74
CA TRP A 293 -6.20 -13.32 14.52
C TRP A 293 -5.62 -13.88 13.22
N MET A 294 -5.60 -13.08 12.15
CA MET A 294 -4.98 -13.48 10.88
C MET A 294 -3.49 -13.81 11.06
N ALA A 295 -2.75 -12.98 11.81
CA ALA A 295 -1.33 -13.22 12.10
C ALA A 295 -1.12 -14.52 12.89
N ILE A 296 -1.93 -14.72 13.94
CA ILE A 296 -1.84 -15.92 14.81
C ILE A 296 -2.16 -17.17 13.99
N VAL A 297 -3.34 -17.21 13.35
CA VAL A 297 -3.80 -18.39 12.61
C VAL A 297 -2.92 -18.67 11.41
N GLY A 298 -2.54 -17.65 10.64
CA GLY A 298 -1.66 -17.79 9.48
C GLY A 298 -0.25 -18.25 9.86
N GLY A 299 0.32 -17.67 10.93
CA GLY A 299 1.63 -18.07 11.45
C GLY A 299 1.64 -19.51 11.98
N LEU A 300 0.63 -19.89 12.77
CA LEU A 300 0.49 -21.26 13.27
C LEU A 300 0.25 -22.27 12.12
N ALA A 301 -0.58 -21.93 11.15
CA ALA A 301 -0.84 -22.77 9.99
C ALA A 301 0.42 -23.03 9.15
N TYR A 302 1.31 -22.07 9.08
CA TYR A 302 2.63 -22.27 8.46
C TYR A 302 3.55 -23.15 9.32
N GLY A 303 3.41 -23.11 10.65
CA GLY A 303 4.20 -23.84 11.62
C GLY A 303 5.13 -22.96 12.44
N PHE A 304 4.89 -21.66 12.50
CA PHE A 304 5.62 -20.79 13.42
C PHE A 304 5.19 -21.06 14.86
N GLY A 305 6.14 -21.08 15.78
CA GLY A 305 5.85 -21.08 17.21
C GLY A 305 5.36 -19.72 17.69
N PRO A 306 4.66 -19.65 18.85
CA PRO A 306 4.10 -18.41 19.38
C PRO A 306 5.13 -17.28 19.54
N SER A 307 6.35 -17.58 19.98
CA SER A 307 7.44 -16.61 20.15
C SER A 307 7.89 -16.03 18.80
N ALA A 308 7.95 -16.86 17.74
CA ALA A 308 8.30 -16.40 16.40
C ALA A 308 7.21 -15.48 15.84
N ILE A 309 5.93 -15.85 16.01
CA ILE A 309 4.80 -14.99 15.60
C ILE A 309 4.86 -13.64 16.31
N ALA A 310 5.08 -13.65 17.63
CA ALA A 310 5.17 -12.40 18.41
C ALA A 310 6.34 -11.52 17.94
N LYS A 311 7.50 -12.11 17.70
CA LYS A 311 8.69 -11.41 17.21
C LYS A 311 8.41 -10.77 15.85
N GLU A 312 7.98 -11.56 14.86
CA GLU A 312 7.70 -11.04 13.52
C GLU A 312 6.56 -10.02 13.51
N PHE A 313 5.59 -10.15 14.43
CA PHE A 313 4.53 -9.16 14.59
C PHE A 313 5.08 -7.82 15.08
N VAL A 314 5.96 -7.82 16.09
CA VAL A 314 6.59 -6.60 16.62
C VAL A 314 7.53 -5.96 15.58
N ASP A 315 8.29 -6.77 14.84
CA ASP A 315 9.18 -6.28 13.79
C ASP A 315 8.43 -5.60 12.64
N GLY A 316 7.15 -5.93 12.44
CA GLY A 316 6.30 -5.34 11.40
C GLY A 316 5.42 -4.18 11.88
N ALA A 317 5.27 -3.98 13.18
CA ALA A 317 4.45 -2.94 13.78
C ALA A 317 5.25 -1.63 13.96
#